data_cca2f51a6f3480a5b3f9915d2847c626
#
_entry.id   cca2f51a6f3480a5b3f9915d2847c626
#
_cell.length_a   1.000
_cell.length_b   1.000
_cell.length_c   1.000
_cell.angle_alpha   90.00
_cell.angle_beta   90.00
_cell.angle_gamma   90.00
#
_symmetry.space_group_name_H-M   'P 1'
#
loop_
_entity.id
_entity.type
_entity.pdbx_description
1 polymer ?
#
loop_
_entity_poly.entity_id
_entity_poly.type
_entity_poly.pdbx_seq_one_letter_code
_entity_poly.pdbx_strand_id
1 'polypeptide(L)'
;MGCLSLAQDLHTSQPQQNPLLISAGLCGTEMGSVARVSFRQQWKQSLAPFESKLLSFEWKPQQIRQNDAFLALGAQVQLDQTGDVQLVNNGLAVNAAYHLPMNRYSYLSGGIYVGYGQRHIEPTGQWGSQYNGLAFDPSISPSLTPGPRYSLSFLDAGFGFAYHYNRGNIRENTLSSLQAGLGVFHVNRPSFDFIASSMRMPIRTAFFMQSEFCLGQTKTALVPLVLYQFQGVSRALLFGAQYRYYVKGSAFSRIDNQKVVSLGLFNRLTDAVVLQTAFQVNHLKVALSADVTISSFSKVQRLQSAFEMQLSYYFN
;
A
#
# COMPACT_ATOMS: atom_id res chain seq x y z
N MET A 1 3.58 2.62 -32.26
CA MET A 1 2.53 2.67 -31.24
C MET A 1 3.21 2.98 -29.90
N GLY A 2 3.20 4.24 -29.48
CA GLY A 2 3.77 4.62 -28.17
C GLY A 2 2.88 4.06 -27.06
N CYS A 3 3.41 3.16 -26.25
CA CYS A 3 2.80 2.81 -24.98
C CYS A 3 2.81 4.06 -24.10
N LEU A 4 1.67 4.73 -24.01
CA LEU A 4 1.43 5.73 -22.97
C LEU A 4 1.41 4.97 -21.64
N SER A 5 2.57 4.90 -20.98
CA SER A 5 2.67 4.43 -19.61
C SER A 5 1.97 5.48 -18.74
N LEU A 6 0.68 5.29 -18.53
CA LEU A 6 -0.07 6.08 -17.55
C LEU A 6 0.59 5.84 -16.19
N ALA A 7 0.99 6.92 -15.54
CA ALA A 7 1.57 6.86 -14.22
C ALA A 7 0.63 6.10 -13.27
N GLN A 8 1.09 4.97 -12.78
CA GLN A 8 0.39 4.15 -11.81
C GLN A 8 0.71 4.66 -10.42
N ASP A 9 -0.26 4.55 -9.52
CA ASP A 9 -0.01 4.79 -8.10
C ASP A 9 0.93 3.75 -7.51
N LEU A 10 1.43 4.03 -6.31
CA LEU A 10 2.29 3.14 -5.56
C LEU A 10 1.64 1.76 -5.38
N HIS A 11 2.30 0.73 -5.89
CA HIS A 11 1.97 -0.66 -5.63
C HIS A 11 2.83 -1.19 -4.49
N THR A 12 2.21 -1.69 -3.44
CA THR A 12 2.89 -2.36 -2.33
C THR A 12 2.78 -3.87 -2.47
N SER A 13 3.80 -4.58 -2.03
CA SER A 13 3.79 -6.05 -1.94
C SER A 13 3.09 -6.53 -0.67
N GLN A 14 2.91 -5.64 0.30
CA GLN A 14 2.29 -5.92 1.60
C GLN A 14 1.08 -5.01 1.84
N PRO A 15 0.00 -5.09 1.01
CA PRO A 15 -1.11 -4.15 1.09
C PRO A 15 -1.80 -4.16 2.45
N GLN A 16 -1.90 -5.32 3.10
CA GLN A 16 -2.50 -5.47 4.43
C GLN A 16 -1.75 -4.68 5.52
N GLN A 17 -0.52 -4.29 5.25
CA GLN A 17 0.26 -3.48 6.19
C GLN A 17 0.01 -1.98 6.01
N ASN A 18 -0.60 -1.56 4.90
CA ASN A 18 -0.85 -0.15 4.56
C ASN A 18 -2.32 0.08 4.16
N PRO A 19 -3.28 -0.09 5.08
CA PRO A 19 -4.71 -0.06 4.78
C PRO A 19 -5.18 1.28 4.21
N LEU A 20 -4.54 2.40 4.57
CA LEU A 20 -4.87 3.73 4.06
C LEU A 20 -4.63 3.88 2.55
N LEU A 21 -3.72 3.09 1.95
CA LEU A 21 -3.52 3.04 0.51
C LEU A 21 -4.62 2.25 -0.22
N ILE A 22 -5.43 1.48 0.52
CA ILE A 22 -6.47 0.62 -0.04
C ILE A 22 -7.83 1.29 0.03
N SER A 23 -8.20 1.80 1.21
CA SER A 23 -9.50 2.43 1.44
C SER A 23 -9.44 3.34 2.66
N ALA A 24 -10.01 4.54 2.53
CA ALA A 24 -10.18 5.43 3.67
C ALA A 24 -11.06 4.82 4.77
N GLY A 25 -12.00 3.95 4.40
CA GLY A 25 -12.85 3.23 5.35
C GLY A 25 -12.11 2.23 6.25
N LEU A 26 -10.89 1.80 5.85
CA LEU A 26 -10.05 0.92 6.65
C LEU A 26 -9.26 1.65 7.76
N CYS A 27 -9.27 2.98 7.77
CA CYS A 27 -8.61 3.77 8.82
C CYS A 27 -9.15 3.40 10.21
N GLY A 28 -8.27 3.05 11.14
CA GLY A 28 -8.64 2.71 12.53
C GLY A 28 -9.24 1.31 12.72
N THR A 29 -9.14 0.41 11.74
CA THR A 29 -9.60 -0.99 11.91
C THR A 29 -8.64 -1.85 12.72
N GLU A 30 -7.40 -1.39 12.93
CA GLU A 30 -6.39 -2.08 13.73
C GLU A 30 -6.66 -1.99 15.24
N MET A 31 -5.94 -2.80 16.02
CA MET A 31 -6.00 -2.77 17.47
C MET A 31 -5.22 -1.57 18.04
N GLY A 32 -5.90 -0.44 18.23
CA GLY A 32 -5.30 0.79 18.75
C GLY A 32 -4.78 1.72 17.65
N SER A 33 -4.12 2.79 18.08
CA SER A 33 -3.43 3.71 17.17
C SER A 33 -2.14 3.07 16.67
N VAL A 34 -1.73 3.37 15.45
CA VAL A 34 -0.53 2.75 14.87
C VAL A 34 0.26 3.73 14.01
N ALA A 35 1.58 3.72 14.17
CA ALA A 35 2.52 4.39 13.28
C ALA A 35 3.24 3.35 12.42
N ARG A 36 3.42 3.64 11.14
CA ARG A 36 4.11 2.75 10.19
C ARG A 36 5.12 3.51 9.36
N VAL A 37 6.24 2.86 9.09
CA VAL A 37 7.24 3.31 8.13
C VAL A 37 7.46 2.15 7.17
N SER A 38 7.31 2.41 5.87
CA SER A 38 7.60 1.44 4.81
C SER A 38 8.67 1.97 3.88
N PHE A 39 9.53 1.09 3.47
CA PHE A 39 10.52 1.29 2.43
C PHE A 39 10.39 0.20 1.40
N ARG A 40 10.27 0.57 0.12
CA ARG A 40 10.23 -0.35 -1.00
C ARG A 40 11.25 0.05 -2.04
N GLN A 41 12.03 -0.92 -2.50
CA GLN A 41 12.94 -0.76 -3.62
C GLN A 41 12.65 -1.83 -4.66
N GLN A 42 12.50 -1.40 -5.91
CA GLN A 42 12.20 -2.28 -7.03
C GLN A 42 13.25 -2.07 -8.14
N TRP A 43 13.68 -3.16 -8.79
CA TRP A 43 14.61 -3.15 -9.91
C TRP A 43 15.98 -2.53 -9.61
N LYS A 44 16.53 -2.82 -8.43
CA LYS A 44 17.83 -2.29 -7.98
C LYS A 44 18.99 -2.52 -8.97
N GLN A 45 18.92 -3.59 -9.76
CA GLN A 45 19.93 -3.94 -10.75
C GLN A 45 19.66 -3.29 -12.14
N SER A 46 18.59 -2.56 -12.29
CA SER A 46 18.26 -1.77 -13.47
C SER A 46 18.94 -0.42 -13.42
N LEU A 47 19.15 0.20 -14.58
CA LEU A 47 19.60 1.59 -14.70
C LEU A 47 18.61 2.59 -14.07
N ALA A 48 17.38 2.15 -13.82
CA ALA A 48 16.28 2.98 -13.34
C ALA A 48 15.57 2.34 -12.13
N PRO A 49 16.16 2.35 -10.92
CA PRO A 49 15.50 1.82 -9.74
C PRO A 49 14.29 2.66 -9.35
N PHE A 50 13.29 1.97 -8.77
CA PHE A 50 12.12 2.61 -8.17
C PHE A 50 12.27 2.54 -6.66
N GLU A 51 12.20 3.68 -6.00
CA GLU A 51 12.22 3.77 -4.55
C GLU A 51 10.97 4.44 -4.04
N SER A 52 10.35 3.82 -3.05
CA SER A 52 9.15 4.37 -2.42
C SER A 52 9.29 4.31 -0.90
N LYS A 53 8.95 5.40 -0.25
CA LYS A 53 8.92 5.55 1.20
C LYS A 53 7.55 6.02 1.62
N LEU A 54 6.99 5.36 2.62
CA LEU A 54 5.68 5.70 3.16
C LEU A 54 5.80 5.80 4.67
N LEU A 55 5.30 6.90 5.21
CA LEU A 55 5.05 7.09 6.62
C LEU A 55 3.55 7.23 6.82
N SER A 56 2.97 6.49 7.75
CA SER A 56 1.55 6.63 8.09
C SER A 56 1.33 6.57 9.58
N PHE A 57 0.31 7.29 10.01
CA PHE A 57 -0.18 7.26 11.38
C PHE A 57 -1.71 7.16 11.38
N GLU A 58 -2.23 6.25 12.16
CA GLU A 58 -3.66 6.11 12.39
C GLU A 58 -3.94 6.30 13.89
N TRP A 59 -4.83 7.22 14.16
CA TRP A 59 -5.35 7.44 15.50
C TRP A 59 -6.73 6.82 15.65
N LYS A 60 -6.92 6.13 16.76
CA LYS A 60 -8.16 5.51 17.17
C LYS A 60 -8.42 5.81 18.64
N PRO A 61 -9.64 6.14 19.08
CA PRO A 61 -9.94 6.33 20.48
C PRO A 61 -9.59 5.08 21.29
N GLN A 62 -8.96 5.28 22.45
CA GLN A 62 -8.49 4.17 23.30
C GLN A 62 -9.66 3.45 24.03
N GLN A 63 -10.69 4.21 24.40
CA GLN A 63 -11.83 3.70 25.15
C GLN A 63 -13.07 3.67 24.27
N ILE A 64 -13.22 2.64 23.47
CA ILE A 64 -14.44 2.39 22.72
C ILE A 64 -15.21 1.33 23.49
N ARG A 65 -16.39 1.69 24.01
CA ARG A 65 -17.30 0.71 24.61
C ARG A 65 -17.83 -0.21 23.51
N GLN A 66 -18.17 -1.41 23.90
CA GLN A 66 -18.80 -2.36 22.99
C GLN A 66 -20.09 -1.76 22.42
N ASN A 67 -20.25 -1.76 21.11
CA ASN A 67 -21.34 -1.14 20.36
C ASN A 67 -21.34 0.40 20.30
N ASP A 68 -20.27 1.08 20.67
CA ASP A 68 -20.15 2.51 20.41
C ASP A 68 -19.64 2.78 19.00
N ALA A 69 -20.24 3.76 18.35
CA ALA A 69 -19.69 4.32 17.13
C ALA A 69 -18.46 5.18 17.46
N PHE A 70 -17.47 5.21 16.57
CA PHE A 70 -16.27 6.02 16.78
C PHE A 70 -15.73 6.60 15.49
N LEU A 71 -14.98 7.68 15.62
CA LEU A 71 -14.22 8.31 14.54
C LEU A 71 -12.76 7.90 14.68
N ALA A 72 -12.15 7.50 13.55
CA ALA A 72 -10.72 7.29 13.42
C ALA A 72 -10.13 8.29 12.42
N LEU A 73 -8.90 8.71 12.66
CA LEU A 73 -8.18 9.67 11.83
C LEU A 73 -6.88 9.03 11.36
N GLY A 74 -6.49 9.31 10.13
CA GLY A 74 -5.25 8.85 9.55
C GLY A 74 -4.50 9.98 8.84
N ALA A 75 -3.19 9.90 8.86
CA ALA A 75 -2.31 10.76 8.07
C ALA A 75 -1.26 9.91 7.39
N GLN A 76 -0.85 10.28 6.18
CA GLN A 76 0.21 9.59 5.46
C GLN A 76 1.05 10.55 4.64
N VAL A 77 2.34 10.25 4.57
CA VAL A 77 3.31 10.92 3.71
C VAL A 77 3.92 9.86 2.80
N GLN A 78 3.88 10.13 1.51
CA GLN A 78 4.43 9.26 0.49
C GLN A 78 5.54 9.99 -0.27
N LEU A 79 6.67 9.35 -0.43
CA LEU A 79 7.79 9.81 -1.23
C LEU A 79 8.12 8.71 -2.22
N ASP A 80 7.98 8.99 -3.50
CA ASP A 80 8.16 8.02 -4.56
C ASP A 80 9.08 8.60 -5.63
N GLN A 81 10.13 7.88 -5.96
CA GLN A 81 11.13 8.26 -6.95
C GLN A 81 11.25 7.18 -8.02
N THR A 82 11.14 7.56 -9.27
CA THR A 82 11.01 6.63 -10.37
C THR A 82 11.99 6.96 -11.50
N GLY A 83 12.81 5.98 -11.87
CA GLY A 83 13.58 5.98 -13.10
C GLY A 83 14.83 6.88 -13.12
N ASP A 84 15.57 6.84 -14.23
CA ASP A 84 16.78 7.63 -14.47
C ASP A 84 16.49 9.14 -14.52
N VAL A 85 15.31 9.51 -14.98
CA VAL A 85 14.86 10.90 -15.08
C VAL A 85 14.44 11.43 -13.71
N GLN A 86 14.49 10.59 -12.69
CA GLN A 86 14.16 10.93 -11.32
C GLN A 86 12.81 11.67 -11.22
N LEU A 87 11.77 11.05 -11.79
CA LEU A 87 10.41 11.53 -11.58
C LEU A 87 10.06 11.31 -10.11
N VAL A 88 9.91 12.40 -9.39
CA VAL A 88 9.58 12.40 -7.95
C VAL A 88 8.09 12.70 -7.77
N ASN A 89 7.41 11.85 -7.02
CA ASN A 89 6.05 12.07 -6.56
C ASN A 89 6.04 12.15 -5.04
N ASN A 90 5.73 13.30 -4.49
CA ASN A 90 5.54 13.50 -3.08
C ASN A 90 4.04 13.66 -2.78
N GLY A 91 3.57 13.00 -1.75
CA GLY A 91 2.17 13.05 -1.35
C GLY A 91 2.02 13.21 0.15
N LEU A 92 1.08 14.04 0.55
CA LEU A 92 0.59 14.16 1.92
C LEU A 92 -0.91 13.93 1.88
N ALA A 93 -1.44 13.09 2.76
CA ALA A 93 -2.87 12.86 2.82
C ALA A 93 -3.38 12.68 4.24
N VAL A 94 -4.63 13.04 4.42
CA VAL A 94 -5.39 12.81 5.64
C VAL A 94 -6.62 11.96 5.33
N ASN A 95 -6.98 11.10 6.28
CA ASN A 95 -8.13 10.21 6.20
C ASN A 95 -8.97 10.40 7.45
N ALA A 96 -10.28 10.30 7.30
CA ALA A 96 -11.19 10.22 8.43
C ALA A 96 -12.23 9.12 8.13
N ALA A 97 -12.40 8.20 9.07
CA ALA A 97 -13.37 7.12 8.94
C ALA A 97 -14.29 7.07 10.16
N TYR A 98 -15.59 6.95 9.91
CA TYR A 98 -16.60 6.77 10.93
C TYR A 98 -17.06 5.32 10.95
N HIS A 99 -16.95 4.69 12.12
CA HIS A 99 -17.27 3.29 12.36
C HIS A 99 -18.59 3.16 13.07
N LEU A 100 -19.54 2.50 12.42
CA LEU A 100 -20.87 2.20 12.93
C LEU A 100 -20.92 0.75 13.39
N PRO A 101 -21.27 0.45 14.65
CA PRO A 101 -21.45 -0.91 15.10
C PRO A 101 -22.70 -1.51 14.45
N MET A 102 -22.54 -2.68 13.83
CA MET A 102 -23.65 -3.50 13.32
C MET A 102 -24.14 -4.49 14.39
N ASN A 103 -23.19 -4.99 15.16
CA ASN A 103 -23.41 -5.87 16.31
C ASN A 103 -22.14 -5.88 17.16
N ARG A 104 -22.16 -6.70 18.26
CA ARG A 104 -21.02 -6.76 19.20
C ARG A 104 -19.67 -7.15 18.57
N TYR A 105 -19.65 -7.68 17.37
CA TYR A 105 -18.46 -8.22 16.70
C TYR A 105 -18.14 -7.53 15.37
N SER A 106 -19.02 -6.70 14.85
CA SER A 106 -18.83 -6.13 13.54
C SER A 106 -19.14 -4.65 13.45
N TYR A 107 -18.38 -3.97 12.61
CA TYR A 107 -18.51 -2.55 12.27
C TYR A 107 -18.58 -2.40 10.76
N LEU A 108 -19.43 -1.49 10.33
CA LEU A 108 -19.41 -0.92 9.00
C LEU A 108 -18.79 0.47 9.09
N SER A 109 -17.84 0.79 8.23
CA SER A 109 -17.20 2.09 8.23
C SER A 109 -17.28 2.77 6.88
N GLY A 110 -17.43 4.08 6.90
CA GLY A 110 -17.29 4.96 5.76
C GLY A 110 -16.20 5.98 6.04
N GLY A 111 -15.33 6.23 5.06
CA GLY A 111 -14.22 7.15 5.22
C GLY A 111 -14.02 8.04 4.01
N ILE A 112 -13.41 9.19 4.26
CA ILE A 112 -12.99 10.16 3.25
C ILE A 112 -11.47 10.30 3.27
N TYR A 113 -10.92 10.61 2.11
CA TYR A 113 -9.51 10.86 1.85
C TYR A 113 -9.35 12.21 1.18
N VAL A 114 -8.44 13.02 1.69
CA VAL A 114 -8.01 14.26 1.06
C VAL A 114 -6.49 14.29 1.03
N GLY A 115 -5.93 14.49 -0.16
CA GLY A 115 -4.50 14.48 -0.41
C GLY A 115 -4.02 15.74 -1.13
N TYR A 116 -2.76 16.06 -0.91
CA TYR A 116 -2.00 17.03 -1.69
C TYR A 116 -0.80 16.28 -2.29
N GLY A 117 -0.68 16.33 -3.59
CA GLY A 117 0.41 15.74 -4.35
C GLY A 117 1.26 16.78 -5.04
N GLN A 118 2.57 16.54 -5.06
CA GLN A 118 3.52 17.28 -5.86
C GLN A 118 4.33 16.30 -6.71
N ARG A 119 4.38 16.59 -7.98
CA ARG A 119 5.17 15.82 -8.95
C ARG A 119 6.19 16.74 -9.59
N HIS A 120 7.42 16.30 -9.67
CA HIS A 120 8.46 17.04 -10.37
C HIS A 120 9.49 16.10 -11.00
N ILE A 121 10.23 16.61 -11.96
CA ILE A 121 11.33 15.91 -12.62
C ILE A 121 12.62 16.56 -12.18
N GLU A 122 13.55 15.77 -11.65
CA GLU A 122 14.88 16.26 -11.27
C GLU A 122 15.70 16.61 -12.53
N PRO A 123 16.37 17.78 -12.54
CA PRO A 123 17.12 18.23 -13.72
C PRO A 123 18.38 17.41 -14.01
N THR A 124 18.81 16.54 -13.11
CA THR A 124 20.06 15.76 -13.22
C THR A 124 19.91 14.44 -13.97
N GLY A 125 18.71 14.13 -14.46
CA GLY A 125 18.43 12.89 -15.18
C GLY A 125 19.12 12.83 -16.57
N GLN A 126 19.45 11.61 -17.00
CA GLN A 126 19.96 11.36 -18.36
C GLN A 126 18.77 11.15 -19.31
N TRP A 127 18.79 11.86 -20.44
CA TRP A 127 17.71 11.80 -21.43
C TRP A 127 18.16 11.02 -22.65
N GLY A 128 17.33 10.14 -23.17
CA GLY A 128 17.64 9.40 -24.39
C GLY A 128 17.95 10.27 -25.61
N SER A 129 17.45 11.53 -25.63
CA SER A 129 17.79 12.52 -26.66
C SER A 129 19.21 13.05 -26.58
N GLN A 130 19.93 12.82 -25.50
CA GLN A 130 21.33 13.18 -25.29
C GLN A 130 22.30 12.08 -25.74
N TYR A 131 21.79 11.00 -26.31
CA TYR A 131 22.59 9.94 -26.90
C TYR A 131 22.95 10.31 -28.34
N ASN A 132 24.25 10.46 -28.63
CA ASN A 132 24.76 10.89 -29.93
C ASN A 132 24.96 9.75 -30.93
N GLY A 133 24.48 8.54 -30.60
CA GLY A 133 24.64 7.34 -31.42
C GLY A 133 25.83 6.45 -31.00
N LEU A 134 26.76 6.96 -30.19
CA LEU A 134 27.91 6.23 -29.66
C LEU A 134 27.94 6.25 -28.12
N ALA A 135 27.65 7.39 -27.54
CA ALA A 135 27.68 7.58 -26.08
C ALA A 135 26.68 8.65 -25.65
N PHE A 136 26.43 8.70 -24.34
CA PHE A 136 25.71 9.81 -23.72
C PHE A 136 26.59 11.07 -23.74
N ASP A 137 26.02 12.18 -24.24
CA ASP A 137 26.71 13.46 -24.35
C ASP A 137 25.91 14.52 -23.54
N PRO A 138 26.39 14.93 -22.39
CA PRO A 138 25.70 15.91 -21.54
C PRO A 138 25.66 17.33 -22.16
N SER A 139 26.45 17.60 -23.20
CA SER A 139 26.41 18.88 -23.91
C SER A 139 25.20 19.01 -24.84
N ILE A 140 24.60 17.91 -25.22
CA ILE A 140 23.36 17.90 -26.03
C ILE A 140 22.22 18.34 -25.13
N SER A 141 21.53 19.41 -25.51
CA SER A 141 20.32 19.84 -24.77
C SER A 141 19.25 18.74 -24.79
N PRO A 142 18.71 18.35 -23.62
CA PRO A 142 17.65 17.37 -23.59
C PRO A 142 16.43 17.89 -24.36
N SER A 143 15.71 17.01 -25.04
CA SER A 143 14.49 17.35 -25.78
C SER A 143 13.39 17.94 -24.90
N LEU A 144 13.47 17.67 -23.61
CA LEU A 144 12.69 18.26 -22.54
C LEU A 144 13.69 18.92 -21.59
N THR A 145 13.89 20.21 -21.69
CA THR A 145 14.71 20.96 -20.72
C THR A 145 13.94 21.10 -19.43
N PRO A 146 14.38 20.46 -18.33
CA PRO A 146 13.76 20.68 -17.03
C PRO A 146 13.86 22.17 -16.67
N GLY A 147 12.74 22.81 -16.55
CA GLY A 147 12.63 24.20 -16.11
C GLY A 147 11.68 24.29 -14.92
N PRO A 148 11.49 25.45 -14.33
CA PRO A 148 10.58 25.62 -13.19
C PRO A 148 9.12 25.22 -13.50
N ARG A 149 8.79 24.91 -14.74
CA ARG A 149 7.47 24.42 -15.18
C ARG A 149 7.28 22.89 -15.01
N TYR A 150 8.32 22.16 -14.63
CA TYR A 150 8.23 20.71 -14.44
C TYR A 150 7.91 20.30 -12.99
N SER A 151 7.34 21.20 -12.24
CA SER A 151 6.73 20.91 -10.94
C SER A 151 5.23 21.15 -11.05
N LEU A 152 4.45 20.14 -10.70
CA LEU A 152 3.00 20.17 -10.70
C LEU A 152 2.50 19.80 -9.32
N SER A 153 1.63 20.64 -8.76
CA SER A 153 0.93 20.36 -7.52
C SER A 153 -0.56 20.14 -7.79
N PHE A 154 -1.17 19.21 -7.06
CA PHE A 154 -2.57 18.90 -7.21
C PHE A 154 -3.21 18.50 -5.88
N LEU A 155 -4.50 18.76 -5.77
CA LEU A 155 -5.33 18.20 -4.71
C LEU A 155 -5.95 16.90 -5.20
N ASP A 156 -6.04 15.94 -4.31
CA ASP A 156 -6.63 14.64 -4.55
C ASP A 156 -7.73 14.37 -3.54
N ALA A 157 -8.77 13.69 -3.97
CA ALA A 157 -9.88 13.33 -3.12
C ALA A 157 -10.32 11.90 -3.38
N GLY A 158 -10.83 11.25 -2.34
CA GLY A 158 -11.32 9.90 -2.41
C GLY A 158 -12.25 9.57 -1.25
N PHE A 159 -12.83 8.39 -1.33
CA PHE A 159 -13.66 7.85 -0.27
C PHE A 159 -13.53 6.33 -0.23
N GLY A 160 -14.02 5.75 0.82
CA GLY A 160 -14.01 4.30 0.93
C GLY A 160 -14.97 3.80 1.99
N PHE A 161 -15.28 2.52 1.85
CA PHE A 161 -16.09 1.79 2.80
C PHE A 161 -15.31 0.58 3.28
N ALA A 162 -15.59 0.13 4.51
CA ALA A 162 -15.05 -1.12 4.98
C ALA A 162 -16.04 -1.81 5.93
N TYR A 163 -15.93 -3.12 5.94
CA TYR A 163 -16.59 -3.98 6.91
C TYR A 163 -15.51 -4.70 7.72
N HIS A 164 -15.63 -4.64 9.00
CA HIS A 164 -14.73 -5.29 9.94
C HIS A 164 -15.51 -6.18 10.90
N TYR A 165 -15.16 -7.47 10.94
CA TYR A 165 -15.69 -8.45 11.87
C TYR A 165 -14.55 -9.03 12.69
N ASN A 166 -14.71 -9.05 14.02
CA ASN A 166 -13.74 -9.64 14.94
C ASN A 166 -14.48 -10.26 16.12
N ARG A 167 -14.47 -11.56 16.20
CA ARG A 167 -15.23 -12.31 17.22
C ARG A 167 -14.47 -12.55 18.52
N GLY A 168 -13.29 -12.10 18.70
CA GLY A 168 -12.62 -11.96 20.00
C GLY A 168 -12.50 -13.17 20.95
N ASN A 169 -13.11 -14.31 20.72
CA ASN A 169 -12.97 -15.50 21.57
C ASN A 169 -13.52 -16.74 20.87
N ILE A 170 -12.68 -17.61 20.35
CA ILE A 170 -13.13 -18.72 19.52
C ILE A 170 -12.46 -20.03 19.88
N ARG A 171 -13.30 -21.05 19.89
CA ARG A 171 -12.92 -22.45 19.86
C ARG A 171 -12.52 -22.84 18.44
N GLU A 172 -11.76 -23.88 18.32
CA GLU A 172 -11.09 -24.46 17.14
C GLU A 172 -11.78 -24.29 15.76
N ASN A 173 -10.94 -24.06 14.74
CA ASN A 173 -11.31 -24.08 13.30
C ASN A 173 -12.42 -23.09 12.89
N THR A 174 -12.38 -21.86 13.36
CA THR A 174 -13.39 -20.86 13.08
C THR A 174 -12.79 -19.57 12.54
N LEU A 175 -13.60 -18.83 11.76
CA LEU A 175 -13.31 -17.48 11.33
C LEU A 175 -13.17 -16.57 12.55
N SER A 176 -11.98 -16.05 12.78
CA SER A 176 -11.68 -15.17 13.92
C SER A 176 -11.90 -13.71 13.55
N SER A 177 -11.48 -13.32 12.36
CA SER A 177 -11.69 -11.98 11.85
C SER A 177 -11.91 -11.96 10.35
N LEU A 178 -12.65 -10.96 9.89
CA LEU A 178 -12.84 -10.66 8.48
C LEU A 178 -12.73 -9.14 8.32
N GLN A 179 -11.97 -8.72 7.33
CA GLN A 179 -11.83 -7.34 6.94
C GLN A 179 -12.05 -7.24 5.44
N ALA A 180 -13.00 -6.41 5.03
CA ALA A 180 -13.25 -6.13 3.63
C ALA A 180 -13.28 -4.62 3.41
N GLY A 181 -12.74 -4.14 2.31
CA GLY A 181 -12.66 -2.72 2.01
C GLY A 181 -12.86 -2.43 0.53
N LEU A 182 -13.52 -1.32 0.26
CA LEU A 182 -13.66 -0.71 -1.05
C LEU A 182 -13.13 0.71 -0.97
N GLY A 183 -12.12 1.05 -1.75
CA GLY A 183 -11.58 2.40 -1.85
C GLY A 183 -11.71 2.95 -3.25
N VAL A 184 -12.03 4.24 -3.36
CA VAL A 184 -12.07 4.99 -4.61
C VAL A 184 -11.26 6.26 -4.41
N PHE A 185 -10.19 6.42 -5.20
CA PHE A 185 -9.26 7.54 -5.15
C PHE A 185 -9.29 8.32 -6.46
N HIS A 186 -8.79 9.53 -6.45
CA HIS A 186 -8.73 10.43 -7.62
C HIS A 186 -10.12 10.75 -8.19
N VAL A 187 -11.14 10.88 -7.33
CA VAL A 187 -12.51 11.15 -7.78
C VAL A 187 -12.64 12.51 -8.46
N ASN A 188 -11.81 13.48 -8.06
CA ASN A 188 -11.71 14.79 -8.66
C ASN A 188 -10.84 14.80 -9.94
N ARG A 189 -10.20 13.66 -10.31
CA ARG A 189 -9.39 13.47 -11.51
C ARG A 189 -8.40 14.63 -11.72
N PRO A 190 -7.46 14.87 -10.79
CA PRO A 190 -6.54 15.99 -10.90
C PRO A 190 -5.70 15.89 -12.17
N SER A 191 -5.30 17.04 -12.72
CA SER A 191 -4.35 17.10 -13.83
C SER A 191 -2.97 16.68 -13.33
N PHE A 192 -2.24 15.87 -14.10
CA PHE A 192 -0.93 15.36 -13.70
C PHE A 192 0.14 15.46 -14.81
N ASP A 193 -0.16 16.17 -15.91
CA ASP A 193 0.71 16.25 -17.05
C ASP A 193 1.51 17.56 -17.07
N PHE A 194 2.81 17.43 -17.37
CA PHE A 194 3.72 18.54 -17.50
C PHE A 194 3.70 19.18 -18.91
N ILE A 195 3.25 18.46 -19.91
CA ILE A 195 3.44 18.83 -21.32
C ILE A 195 2.11 19.23 -21.98
N ALA A 196 1.07 18.51 -21.69
CA ALA A 196 -0.25 18.74 -22.29
C ALA A 196 -1.31 18.79 -21.20
N SER A 197 -1.84 19.95 -20.90
CA SER A 197 -2.80 20.22 -19.83
C SER A 197 -4.11 19.39 -19.85
N SER A 198 -4.22 18.42 -20.73
CA SER A 198 -5.41 17.59 -20.94
C SER A 198 -5.42 16.23 -20.23
N MET A 199 -4.26 15.73 -19.78
CA MET A 199 -4.21 14.43 -19.11
C MET A 199 -4.66 14.53 -17.66
N ARG A 200 -5.68 13.75 -17.34
CA ARG A 200 -6.22 13.66 -15.98
C ARG A 200 -5.92 12.30 -15.37
N MET A 201 -5.63 12.31 -14.09
CA MET A 201 -5.39 11.09 -13.33
C MET A 201 -6.65 10.20 -13.38
N PRO A 202 -6.52 8.94 -13.81
CA PRO A 202 -7.67 8.03 -13.82
C PRO A 202 -8.10 7.69 -12.39
N ILE A 203 -9.40 7.53 -12.19
CA ILE A 203 -9.93 7.03 -10.93
C ILE A 203 -9.32 5.67 -10.65
N ARG A 204 -8.80 5.48 -9.43
CA ARG A 204 -8.34 4.20 -8.93
C ARG A 204 -9.38 3.62 -7.98
N THR A 205 -9.73 2.37 -8.22
CA THR A 205 -10.61 1.60 -7.34
C THR A 205 -9.86 0.39 -6.81
N ALA A 206 -9.99 0.13 -5.52
CA ALA A 206 -9.36 -0.99 -4.83
C ALA A 206 -10.41 -1.79 -4.07
N PHE A 207 -10.39 -3.09 -4.27
CA PHE A 207 -11.22 -4.08 -3.58
C PHE A 207 -10.32 -4.97 -2.74
N PHE A 208 -10.52 -5.01 -1.45
CA PHE A 208 -9.69 -5.74 -0.50
C PHE A 208 -10.54 -6.65 0.36
N MET A 209 -10.06 -7.86 0.59
CA MET A 209 -10.61 -8.77 1.55
C MET A 209 -9.51 -9.60 2.19
N GLN A 210 -9.52 -9.66 3.50
CA GLN A 210 -8.65 -10.50 4.32
C GLN A 210 -9.47 -11.15 5.41
N SER A 211 -9.22 -12.42 5.66
CA SER A 211 -9.84 -13.14 6.77
C SER A 211 -8.78 -13.89 7.56
N GLU A 212 -9.04 -14.15 8.82
CA GLU A 212 -8.19 -14.96 9.67
C GLU A 212 -8.97 -16.15 10.19
N PHE A 213 -8.46 -17.34 9.90
CA PHE A 213 -9.00 -18.62 10.37
C PHE A 213 -8.04 -19.22 11.38
N CYS A 214 -8.46 -19.33 12.63
CA CYS A 214 -7.72 -20.06 13.64
C CYS A 214 -7.76 -21.55 13.34
N LEU A 215 -6.58 -22.19 13.36
CA LEU A 215 -6.40 -23.62 13.13
C LEU A 215 -6.06 -24.30 14.47
N GLY A 216 -6.86 -25.28 14.87
CA GLY A 216 -6.66 -26.03 16.12
C GLY A 216 -6.76 -25.15 17.38
N GLN A 217 -5.93 -25.45 18.39
CA GLN A 217 -5.98 -24.78 19.71
C GLN A 217 -5.35 -23.38 19.72
N THR A 218 -5.78 -22.48 18.82
CA THR A 218 -5.53 -21.03 18.86
C THR A 218 -4.10 -20.52 18.68
N LYS A 219 -3.10 -21.38 18.51
CA LYS A 219 -1.70 -20.97 18.28
C LYS A 219 -1.33 -20.74 16.82
N THR A 220 -2.17 -21.17 15.90
CA THR A 220 -1.93 -21.07 14.48
C THR A 220 -3.13 -20.49 13.77
N ALA A 221 -2.90 -19.69 12.75
CA ALA A 221 -3.96 -19.16 11.92
C ALA A 221 -3.52 -19.12 10.44
N LEU A 222 -4.49 -19.32 9.56
CA LEU A 222 -4.36 -19.07 8.14
C LEU A 222 -5.06 -17.78 7.79
N VAL A 223 -4.36 -16.91 7.07
CA VAL A 223 -4.86 -15.56 6.72
C VAL A 223 -4.84 -15.40 5.20
N PRO A 224 -5.89 -15.89 4.51
CA PRO A 224 -6.06 -15.60 3.09
C PRO A 224 -6.37 -14.11 2.87
N LEU A 225 -5.88 -13.60 1.74
CA LEU A 225 -6.04 -12.22 1.32
C LEU A 225 -6.24 -12.16 -0.19
N VAL A 226 -7.11 -11.27 -0.62
CA VAL A 226 -7.27 -10.86 -2.00
C VAL A 226 -7.34 -9.33 -2.07
N LEU A 227 -6.61 -8.76 -3.02
CA LEU A 227 -6.66 -7.35 -3.40
C LEU A 227 -6.79 -7.25 -4.91
N TYR A 228 -7.85 -6.61 -5.36
CA TYR A 228 -8.05 -6.27 -6.76
C TYR A 228 -8.07 -4.76 -6.91
N GLN A 229 -7.23 -4.24 -7.79
CA GLN A 229 -7.13 -2.81 -8.06
C GLN A 229 -7.23 -2.56 -9.56
N PHE A 230 -7.87 -1.45 -9.93
CA PHE A 230 -7.86 -0.97 -11.30
C PHE A 230 -7.76 0.55 -11.35
N GLN A 231 -6.98 1.05 -12.31
CA GLN A 231 -6.75 2.47 -12.56
C GLN A 231 -6.56 2.68 -14.07
N GLY A 232 -7.53 3.27 -14.71
CA GLY A 232 -7.53 3.39 -16.17
C GLY A 232 -7.50 2.02 -16.86
N VAL A 233 -6.45 1.75 -17.62
CA VAL A 233 -6.23 0.46 -18.30
C VAL A 233 -5.48 -0.56 -17.43
N SER A 234 -4.87 -0.11 -16.34
CA SER A 234 -4.09 -0.96 -15.44
C SER A 234 -5.01 -1.75 -14.51
N ARG A 235 -4.70 -3.02 -14.36
CA ARG A 235 -5.40 -3.94 -13.43
C ARG A 235 -4.37 -4.77 -12.69
N ALA A 236 -4.55 -4.91 -11.40
CA ALA A 236 -3.69 -5.74 -10.56
C ALA A 236 -4.56 -6.61 -9.64
N LEU A 237 -4.29 -7.91 -9.63
CA LEU A 237 -4.89 -8.86 -8.71
C LEU A 237 -3.78 -9.50 -7.89
N LEU A 238 -3.77 -9.27 -6.60
CA LEU A 238 -2.92 -9.94 -5.63
C LEU A 238 -3.78 -10.87 -4.78
N PHE A 239 -3.40 -12.14 -4.70
CA PHE A 239 -4.07 -13.10 -3.83
C PHE A 239 -3.07 -14.09 -3.25
N GLY A 240 -3.40 -14.64 -2.11
CA GLY A 240 -2.56 -15.61 -1.42
C GLY A 240 -2.96 -15.78 0.02
N ALA A 241 -2.08 -16.36 0.81
CA ALA A 241 -2.34 -16.57 2.22
C ALA A 241 -1.06 -16.41 3.04
N GLN A 242 -1.24 -16.06 4.29
CA GLN A 242 -0.21 -15.98 5.32
C GLN A 242 -0.53 -16.99 6.40
N TYR A 243 0.46 -17.78 6.79
CA TYR A 243 0.41 -18.63 7.97
C TYR A 243 0.96 -17.86 9.16
N ARG A 244 0.21 -17.80 10.26
CA ARG A 244 0.60 -17.15 11.50
C ARG A 244 0.80 -18.16 12.60
N TYR A 245 1.90 -18.03 13.35
CA TYR A 245 2.17 -18.82 14.53
C TYR A 245 2.30 -17.88 15.75
N TYR A 246 1.45 -18.08 16.73
CA TYR A 246 1.43 -17.33 17.98
C TYR A 246 2.36 -18.01 18.99
N VAL A 247 3.60 -17.54 19.07
CA VAL A 247 4.59 -18.02 20.03
C VAL A 247 4.14 -17.73 21.45
N LYS A 248 3.56 -16.53 21.67
CA LYS A 248 2.92 -16.11 22.92
C LYS A 248 1.61 -15.40 22.61
N GLY A 249 0.59 -15.69 23.41
CA GLY A 249 -0.75 -15.15 23.18
C GLY A 249 -1.53 -15.95 22.16
N SER A 250 -2.54 -15.33 21.60
CA SER A 250 -3.40 -15.85 20.53
C SER A 250 -3.87 -14.68 19.66
N ALA A 251 -4.62 -14.96 18.59
CA ALA A 251 -5.26 -13.95 17.75
C ALA A 251 -6.12 -12.93 18.54
N PHE A 252 -6.48 -13.25 19.77
CA PHE A 252 -7.37 -12.47 20.65
C PHE A 252 -6.67 -11.86 21.87
N SER A 253 -5.39 -12.14 22.05
CA SER A 253 -4.62 -11.55 23.14
C SER A 253 -4.42 -10.06 22.90
N ARG A 254 -4.34 -9.29 23.98
CA ARG A 254 -3.89 -7.90 23.88
C ARG A 254 -2.51 -7.83 23.26
N ILE A 255 -2.21 -6.77 22.55
CA ILE A 255 -0.92 -6.53 21.86
C ILE A 255 0.26 -6.73 22.82
N ASP A 256 0.16 -6.26 24.06
CA ASP A 256 1.18 -6.40 25.11
C ASP A 256 1.66 -7.82 25.37
N ASN A 257 0.85 -8.80 25.01
CA ASN A 257 1.10 -10.22 25.28
C ASN A 257 1.23 -11.06 24.01
N GLN A 258 1.40 -10.43 22.85
CA GLN A 258 1.52 -11.14 21.57
C GLN A 258 2.98 -11.25 21.12
N LYS A 259 3.37 -12.47 20.74
CA LYS A 259 4.56 -12.72 19.91
C LYS A 259 4.14 -13.60 18.75
N VAL A 260 4.26 -13.07 17.55
CA VAL A 260 3.74 -13.72 16.33
C VAL A 260 4.82 -13.79 15.28
N VAL A 261 4.96 -14.94 14.66
CA VAL A 261 5.75 -15.15 13.45
C VAL A 261 4.79 -15.47 12.31
N SER A 262 5.01 -14.87 11.17
CA SER A 262 4.14 -15.07 10.02
C SER A 262 4.96 -15.33 8.76
N LEU A 263 4.49 -16.26 7.93
CA LEU A 263 5.04 -16.56 6.62
C LEU A 263 3.91 -16.50 5.59
N GLY A 264 4.11 -15.78 4.51
CA GLY A 264 3.10 -15.57 3.47
C GLY A 264 3.62 -15.86 2.08
N LEU A 265 2.74 -16.42 1.27
CA LEU A 265 2.95 -16.63 -0.16
C LEU A 265 1.77 -16.03 -0.93
N PHE A 266 2.09 -15.10 -1.82
CA PHE A 266 1.09 -14.42 -2.62
C PHE A 266 1.49 -14.43 -4.09
N ASN A 267 0.50 -14.36 -4.94
CA ASN A 267 0.66 -14.23 -6.38
C ASN A 267 0.05 -12.91 -6.84
N ARG A 268 0.87 -12.07 -7.46
CA ARG A 268 0.39 -10.94 -8.24
C ARG A 268 0.22 -11.43 -9.66
N LEU A 269 -1.03 -11.62 -10.06
CA LEU A 269 -1.40 -12.28 -11.29
C LEU A 269 -0.66 -11.65 -12.49
N THR A 270 -0.02 -12.49 -13.31
CA THR A 270 0.78 -12.12 -14.50
C THR A 270 2.04 -11.29 -14.24
N ASP A 271 2.38 -10.98 -12.99
CA ASP A 271 3.50 -10.11 -12.66
C ASP A 271 4.56 -10.79 -11.78
N ALA A 272 4.22 -11.17 -10.54
CA ALA A 272 5.21 -11.66 -9.59
C ALA A 272 4.65 -12.65 -8.57
N VAL A 273 5.52 -13.48 -8.03
CA VAL A 273 5.31 -14.22 -6.78
C VAL A 273 5.94 -13.43 -5.64
N VAL A 274 5.18 -13.23 -4.57
CA VAL A 274 5.58 -12.45 -3.39
C VAL A 274 5.71 -13.35 -2.19
N LEU A 275 6.91 -13.39 -1.63
CA LEU A 275 7.20 -14.01 -0.35
C LEU A 275 7.16 -12.94 0.74
N GLN A 276 6.49 -13.24 1.84
CA GLN A 276 6.39 -12.32 2.99
C GLN A 276 6.77 -13.03 4.27
N THR A 277 7.43 -12.31 5.16
CA THR A 277 7.61 -12.72 6.54
C THR A 277 7.33 -11.55 7.47
N ALA A 278 6.79 -11.82 8.65
CA ALA A 278 6.60 -10.79 9.65
C ALA A 278 6.84 -11.34 11.05
N PHE A 279 7.40 -10.48 11.88
CA PHE A 279 7.67 -10.74 13.28
C PHE A 279 7.02 -9.64 14.10
N GLN A 280 6.18 -10.02 15.02
CA GLN A 280 5.57 -9.09 15.98
C GLN A 280 5.98 -9.48 17.39
N VAL A 281 6.44 -8.52 18.14
CA VAL A 281 6.73 -8.64 19.58
C VAL A 281 6.05 -7.47 20.28
N ASN A 282 4.97 -7.79 20.97
CA ASN A 282 4.11 -6.81 21.62
C ASN A 282 3.70 -5.67 20.64
N HIS A 283 4.10 -4.46 20.92
CA HIS A 283 3.77 -3.26 20.14
C HIS A 283 4.53 -3.12 18.84
N LEU A 284 5.64 -3.84 18.66
CA LEU A 284 6.51 -3.69 17.51
C LEU A 284 6.30 -4.82 16.51
N LYS A 285 6.09 -4.49 15.26
CA LYS A 285 5.99 -5.43 14.14
C LYS A 285 6.94 -5.03 13.02
N VAL A 286 7.75 -5.98 12.59
CA VAL A 286 8.60 -5.87 11.40
C VAL A 286 8.08 -6.82 10.36
N ALA A 287 7.86 -6.34 9.14
CA ALA A 287 7.43 -7.14 8.00
C ALA A 287 8.37 -6.93 6.82
N LEU A 288 8.72 -8.02 6.17
CA LEU A 288 9.62 -8.06 5.01
C LEU A 288 8.91 -8.77 3.88
N SER A 289 9.12 -8.31 2.65
CA SER A 289 8.72 -9.05 1.46
C SER A 289 9.76 -8.98 0.36
N ALA A 290 9.76 -10.02 -0.46
CA ALA A 290 10.54 -10.13 -1.68
C ALA A 290 9.64 -10.57 -2.82
N ASP A 291 9.65 -9.80 -3.91
CA ASP A 291 8.92 -10.11 -5.13
C ASP A 291 9.86 -10.76 -6.13
N VAL A 292 9.45 -11.87 -6.69
CA VAL A 292 10.14 -12.52 -7.81
C VAL A 292 9.26 -12.38 -9.05
N THR A 293 9.73 -11.58 -10.01
CA THR A 293 8.99 -11.31 -11.24
C THR A 293 8.94 -12.55 -12.13
N ILE A 294 7.74 -12.95 -12.53
CA ILE A 294 7.47 -14.10 -13.41
C ILE A 294 6.92 -13.69 -14.78
N SER A 295 6.75 -12.39 -15.02
CA SER A 295 6.22 -11.87 -16.28
C SER A 295 7.20 -12.09 -17.45
N SER A 296 6.70 -11.98 -18.70
CA SER A 296 7.52 -12.09 -19.91
C SER A 296 8.66 -11.05 -19.97
N PHE A 297 8.59 -9.99 -19.19
CA PHE A 297 9.66 -9.00 -19.02
C PHE A 297 10.94 -9.60 -18.41
N SER A 298 10.82 -10.66 -17.61
CA SER A 298 11.96 -11.39 -17.02
C SER A 298 12.87 -12.05 -18.09
N LYS A 299 12.37 -12.21 -19.31
CA LYS A 299 13.15 -12.75 -20.44
C LYS A 299 14.15 -11.74 -21.00
N VAL A 300 13.92 -10.45 -20.80
CA VAL A 300 14.77 -9.35 -21.31
C VAL A 300 15.81 -8.92 -20.28
N GLN A 301 15.46 -8.94 -19.01
CA GLN A 301 16.38 -8.65 -17.89
C GLN A 301 16.26 -9.74 -16.81
N ARG A 302 17.36 -10.46 -16.60
CA ARG A 302 17.42 -11.48 -15.54
C ARG A 302 17.26 -10.85 -14.16
N LEU A 303 16.35 -11.42 -13.33
CA LEU A 303 16.16 -11.10 -11.91
C LEU A 303 15.68 -9.66 -11.60
N GLN A 304 14.53 -9.29 -12.15
CA GLN A 304 13.82 -8.15 -11.61
C GLN A 304 13.16 -8.56 -10.29
N SER A 305 13.64 -7.99 -9.22
CA SER A 305 13.12 -8.24 -7.87
C SER A 305 12.69 -6.93 -7.22
N ALA A 306 11.74 -7.00 -6.32
CA ALA A 306 11.44 -5.91 -5.42
C ALA A 306 11.62 -6.40 -3.97
N PHE A 307 12.08 -5.51 -3.13
CA PHE A 307 12.19 -5.71 -1.70
C PHE A 307 11.38 -4.64 -0.98
N GLU A 308 10.61 -5.04 0.01
CA GLU A 308 9.84 -4.12 0.83
C GLU A 308 10.03 -4.47 2.31
N MET A 309 10.31 -3.46 3.12
CA MET A 309 10.41 -3.56 4.56
C MET A 309 9.45 -2.58 5.20
N GLN A 310 8.77 -3.03 6.25
CA GLN A 310 7.90 -2.20 7.04
C GLN A 310 8.12 -2.40 8.52
N LEU A 311 8.11 -1.29 9.23
CA LEU A 311 8.10 -1.21 10.68
C LEU A 311 6.76 -0.61 11.12
N SER A 312 6.09 -1.26 12.07
CA SER A 312 4.85 -0.77 12.65
C SER A 312 4.96 -0.75 14.18
N TYR A 313 4.50 0.34 14.77
CA TYR A 313 4.41 0.48 16.22
C TYR A 313 2.96 0.77 16.62
N TYR A 314 2.43 -0.08 17.49
CA TYR A 314 1.06 0.01 18.00
C TYR A 314 1.06 0.71 19.35
N PHE A 315 0.26 1.75 19.48
CA PHE A 315 0.05 2.47 20.73
C PHE A 315 -1.16 1.87 21.48
N ASN A 316 -1.06 1.89 22.81
CA ASN A 316 -2.19 1.52 23.68
C ASN A 316 -3.22 2.62 23.78
#